data_7c117d8fc8306684453ce0db5df80adb
#
_entry.id   7c117d8fc8306684453ce0db5df80adb
#
_cell.length_a   1.000
_cell.length_b   1.000
_cell.length_c   1.000
_cell.angle_alpha   90.00
_cell.angle_beta   90.00
_cell.angle_gamma   90.00
#
_symmetry.space_group_name_H-M   'P 1'
#
loop_
_entity.id
_entity.type
_entity.pdbx_description
1 polymer ?
#
loop_
_entity_poly.entity_id
_entity_poly.type
_entity_poly.pdbx_seq_one_letter_code
_entity_poly.pdbx_strand_id
1 'polypeptide(L)'
;KPLQGGKARMWEGGIRVPMIVAGPNVEANSQCDIPVAQWDYLSTMHDLSGSSAPLPENLDGVSLRPVLEKGNKGKLAKRDTGFVFHFPAFYTIPITSYRDGDFKLMRHLNTGETKLFNVAKDMGETNDLSKSMPEIKASMVRKLDAYLKKVGAWTMEEVYETRLEELEKWIAKHHEDIAEFNRQLKDNPKDKKSQSGLRKAKDDLVRHQRTFRQVTENKTSDRWF
;
A
#
# COMPACT_ATOMS: atom_id res chain seq x y z
N LYS A 1 -22.44 -3.24 2.83
CA LYS A 1 -21.43 -2.20 2.54
C LYS A 1 -21.35 -2.06 1.03
N PRO A 2 -21.41 -0.84 0.48
CA PRO A 2 -21.37 -0.67 -0.98
C PRO A 2 -19.98 -0.92 -1.57
N LEU A 3 -18.91 -0.87 -0.77
CA LEU A 3 -17.52 -1.02 -1.20
C LEU A 3 -16.91 -2.34 -0.71
N GLN A 4 -16.15 -3.01 -1.57
CA GLN A 4 -15.36 -4.18 -1.20
C GLN A 4 -14.11 -3.81 -0.41
N GLY A 5 -13.60 -4.80 0.32
CA GLY A 5 -12.36 -4.67 1.08
C GLY A 5 -12.50 -3.87 2.36
N GLY A 6 -11.40 -3.34 2.83
CA GLY A 6 -11.23 -2.59 4.07
C GLY A 6 -9.75 -2.33 4.29
N LYS A 7 -9.35 -1.97 5.51
CA LYS A 7 -7.95 -1.68 5.86
C LYS A 7 -6.98 -2.74 5.30
N ALA A 8 -5.87 -2.29 4.74
CA ALA A 8 -4.81 -3.10 4.13
C ALA A 8 -5.25 -3.90 2.87
N ARG A 9 -6.28 -3.45 2.18
CA ARG A 9 -6.74 -4.01 0.91
C ARG A 9 -6.76 -2.94 -0.18
N MET A 10 -6.48 -3.33 -1.43
CA MET A 10 -6.43 -2.40 -2.57
C MET A 10 -7.78 -2.22 -3.28
N TRP A 11 -8.87 -2.77 -2.73
CA TRP A 11 -10.24 -2.51 -3.16
C TRP A 11 -10.69 -1.09 -2.77
N GLU A 12 -11.71 -0.56 -3.42
CA GLU A 12 -12.21 0.79 -3.13
C GLU A 12 -12.51 1.03 -1.63
N GLY A 13 -13.04 0.02 -0.93
CA GLY A 13 -13.27 0.13 0.52
C GLY A 13 -12.01 0.12 1.40
N GLY A 14 -10.86 -0.18 0.81
CA GLY A 14 -9.55 -0.14 1.51
C GLY A 14 -8.73 1.11 1.23
N ILE A 15 -8.98 1.79 0.10
CA ILE A 15 -8.19 2.96 -0.33
C ILE A 15 -8.96 4.27 -0.30
N ARG A 16 -10.30 4.26 -0.33
CA ARG A 16 -11.10 5.48 -0.20
C ARG A 16 -11.16 5.94 1.26
N VAL A 17 -10.96 7.25 1.43
CA VAL A 17 -11.14 7.93 2.71
C VAL A 17 -12.01 9.17 2.52
N PRO A 18 -12.87 9.54 3.47
CA PRO A 18 -13.59 10.81 3.44
C PRO A 18 -12.60 11.97 3.48
N MET A 19 -12.88 13.01 2.72
CA MET A 19 -12.15 14.28 2.74
C MET A 19 -13.15 15.44 2.87
N ILE A 20 -12.95 16.27 3.86
CA ILE A 20 -13.73 17.50 4.09
C ILE A 20 -12.74 18.65 4.18
N VAL A 21 -13.00 19.71 3.41
CA VAL A 21 -12.17 20.90 3.40
C VAL A 21 -13.04 22.12 3.67
N ALA A 22 -12.57 23.00 4.54
CA ALA A 22 -13.17 24.28 4.82
C ALA A 22 -12.09 25.36 4.89
N GLY A 23 -12.39 26.55 4.42
CA GLY A 23 -11.43 27.66 4.46
C GLY A 23 -11.84 28.79 3.52
N PRO A 24 -11.01 29.87 3.46
CA PRO A 24 -11.21 30.93 2.49
C PRO A 24 -11.24 30.40 1.06
N ASN A 25 -12.15 30.95 0.25
CA ASN A 25 -12.35 30.59 -1.16
C ASN A 25 -12.78 29.12 -1.43
N VAL A 26 -13.12 28.34 -0.39
CA VAL A 26 -13.76 27.03 -0.57
C VAL A 26 -15.27 27.24 -0.69
N GLU A 27 -15.87 26.74 -1.79
CA GLU A 27 -17.30 26.86 -2.03
C GLU A 27 -18.10 26.14 -0.95
N ALA A 28 -18.92 26.89 -0.21
CA ALA A 28 -19.70 26.34 0.89
C ALA A 28 -20.75 25.33 0.38
N ASN A 29 -20.98 24.27 1.14
CA ASN A 29 -21.96 23.21 0.80
C ASN A 29 -21.74 22.56 -0.57
N SER A 30 -20.52 22.62 -1.09
CA SER A 30 -20.16 21.95 -2.35
C SER A 30 -19.75 20.50 -2.13
N GLN A 31 -19.94 19.68 -3.16
CA GLN A 31 -19.41 18.33 -3.23
C GLN A 31 -18.58 18.20 -4.50
N CYS A 32 -17.47 17.45 -4.42
CA CYS A 32 -16.60 17.19 -5.54
C CYS A 32 -16.35 15.68 -5.67
N ASP A 33 -16.65 15.13 -6.86
CA ASP A 33 -16.49 13.71 -7.17
C ASP A 33 -15.21 13.42 -7.98
N ILE A 34 -14.42 14.47 -8.26
CA ILE A 34 -13.14 14.33 -8.97
C ILE A 34 -12.16 13.55 -8.07
N PRO A 35 -11.57 12.45 -8.57
CA PRO A 35 -10.63 11.67 -7.80
C PRO A 35 -9.38 12.47 -7.43
N VAL A 36 -9.05 12.45 -6.13
CA VAL A 36 -7.88 13.11 -5.54
C VAL A 36 -7.16 12.16 -4.61
N ALA A 37 -5.94 12.49 -4.22
CA ALA A 37 -5.15 11.64 -3.32
C ALA A 37 -4.38 12.47 -2.28
N GLN A 38 -3.93 11.82 -1.21
CA GLN A 38 -3.20 12.50 -0.13
C GLN A 38 -1.89 13.12 -0.58
N TRP A 39 -1.21 12.55 -1.58
CA TRP A 39 0.01 13.16 -2.14
C TRP A 39 -0.24 14.48 -2.91
N ASP A 40 -1.50 14.85 -3.14
CA ASP A 40 -1.86 16.17 -3.70
C ASP A 40 -1.73 17.29 -2.67
N TYR A 41 -1.66 16.98 -1.38
CA TYR A 41 -1.66 17.99 -0.33
C TYR A 41 -0.44 18.89 -0.38
N LEU A 42 0.74 18.36 -0.67
CA LEU A 42 1.95 19.18 -0.75
C LEU A 42 1.82 20.27 -1.83
N SER A 43 1.46 19.88 -3.05
CA SER A 43 1.24 20.80 -4.16
C SER A 43 0.12 21.81 -3.86
N THR A 44 -0.93 21.34 -3.17
CA THR A 44 -2.07 22.19 -2.78
C THR A 44 -1.66 23.23 -1.73
N MET A 45 -0.96 22.82 -0.66
CA MET A 45 -0.51 23.73 0.38
C MET A 45 0.49 24.77 -0.14
N HIS A 46 1.40 24.32 -1.01
CA HIS A 46 2.32 25.21 -1.69
C HIS A 46 1.60 26.29 -2.52
N ASP A 47 0.63 25.90 -3.34
CA ASP A 47 -0.17 26.81 -4.17
C ASP A 47 -1.01 27.78 -3.30
N LEU A 48 -1.69 27.25 -2.27
CA LEU A 48 -2.52 28.07 -1.38
C LEU A 48 -1.70 29.05 -0.53
N SER A 49 -0.46 28.74 -0.18
CA SER A 49 0.42 29.63 0.59
C SER A 49 0.99 30.76 -0.25
N GLY A 50 0.87 30.72 -1.57
CA GLY A 50 1.51 31.69 -2.47
C GLY A 50 3.05 31.58 -2.46
N SER A 51 3.62 30.45 -2.01
CA SER A 51 5.05 30.24 -1.97
C SER A 51 5.66 30.27 -3.38
N SER A 52 6.80 30.95 -3.51
CA SER A 52 7.64 30.94 -4.73
C SER A 52 8.79 29.92 -4.65
N ALA A 53 8.91 29.17 -3.53
CA ALA A 53 9.92 28.12 -3.40
C ALA A 53 9.69 27.01 -4.45
N PRO A 54 10.74 26.45 -5.06
CA PRO A 54 10.55 25.36 -6.02
C PRO A 54 10.01 24.11 -5.31
N LEU A 55 9.02 23.47 -5.93
CA LEU A 55 8.61 22.11 -5.54
C LEU A 55 9.62 21.10 -6.06
N PRO A 56 9.75 19.93 -5.40
CA PRO A 56 10.51 18.80 -5.94
C PRO A 56 10.05 18.42 -7.36
N GLU A 57 10.99 18.11 -8.25
CA GLU A 57 10.69 17.82 -9.66
C GLU A 57 9.84 16.55 -9.88
N ASN A 58 9.93 15.59 -8.96
CA ASN A 58 9.30 14.27 -9.11
C ASN A 58 8.06 14.12 -8.21
N LEU A 59 7.14 15.09 -8.23
CA LEU A 59 5.89 14.99 -7.48
C LEU A 59 4.79 14.34 -8.33
N ASP A 60 4.16 13.31 -7.76
CA ASP A 60 2.95 12.70 -8.35
C ASP A 60 1.69 13.56 -8.09
N GLY A 61 1.75 14.46 -7.12
CA GLY A 61 0.65 15.30 -6.68
C GLY A 61 0.44 16.55 -7.52
N VAL A 62 -0.82 16.96 -7.65
CA VAL A 62 -1.22 18.21 -8.29
C VAL A 62 -1.96 19.09 -7.30
N SER A 63 -1.98 20.43 -7.52
CA SER A 63 -2.77 21.32 -6.66
C SER A 63 -4.27 21.05 -6.82
N LEU A 64 -4.95 20.90 -5.68
CA LEU A 64 -6.41 20.76 -5.59
C LEU A 64 -7.15 22.10 -5.57
N ARG A 65 -6.43 23.23 -5.56
CA ARG A 65 -7.03 24.58 -5.50
C ARG A 65 -8.20 24.77 -6.48
N PRO A 66 -8.10 24.38 -7.77
CA PRO A 66 -9.21 24.56 -8.70
C PRO A 66 -10.51 23.86 -8.29
N VAL A 67 -10.41 22.67 -7.68
CA VAL A 67 -11.60 21.92 -7.21
C VAL A 67 -12.07 22.36 -5.83
N LEU A 68 -11.20 22.91 -5.00
CA LEU A 68 -11.59 23.55 -3.74
C LEU A 68 -12.39 24.81 -3.98
N GLU A 69 -12.02 25.61 -4.98
CA GLU A 69 -12.67 26.88 -5.31
C GLU A 69 -13.94 26.71 -6.17
N LYS A 70 -14.05 25.63 -6.96
CA LYS A 70 -15.10 25.48 -7.99
C LYS A 70 -15.82 24.12 -7.98
N GLY A 71 -15.59 23.27 -6.96
CA GLY A 71 -16.16 21.95 -6.88
C GLY A 71 -15.92 21.13 -8.16
N ASN A 72 -16.92 20.42 -8.64
CA ASN A 72 -16.84 19.59 -9.88
C ASN A 72 -16.55 20.39 -11.17
N LYS A 73 -16.65 21.73 -11.15
CA LYS A 73 -16.30 22.60 -12.28
C LYS A 73 -14.79 22.90 -12.33
N GLY A 74 -14.06 22.64 -11.25
CA GLY A 74 -12.61 22.82 -11.20
C GLY A 74 -11.89 21.81 -12.11
N LYS A 75 -10.81 22.24 -12.73
CA LYS A 75 -9.98 21.38 -13.59
C LYS A 75 -8.60 21.23 -12.96
N LEU A 76 -8.27 20.00 -12.57
CA LEU A 76 -6.93 19.66 -12.10
C LEU A 76 -5.94 19.61 -13.25
N ALA A 77 -4.67 19.89 -12.96
CA ALA A 77 -3.59 19.61 -13.90
C ALA A 77 -3.59 18.13 -14.27
N LYS A 78 -3.17 17.84 -15.51
CA LYS A 78 -3.05 16.45 -15.97
C LYS A 78 -1.96 15.76 -15.16
N ARG A 79 -2.25 14.57 -14.65
CA ARG A 79 -1.27 13.69 -14.05
C ARG A 79 -0.55 12.92 -15.14
N ASP A 80 0.74 12.73 -15.00
CA ASP A 80 1.52 11.91 -15.94
C ASP A 80 1.10 10.44 -15.89
N THR A 81 0.75 9.98 -14.68
CA THR A 81 0.17 8.67 -14.43
C THR A 81 -1.15 8.81 -13.69
N GLY A 82 -1.99 7.77 -13.72
CA GLY A 82 -3.14 7.68 -12.84
C GLY A 82 -2.74 7.46 -11.37
N PHE A 83 -3.66 6.94 -10.58
CA PHE A 83 -3.38 6.63 -9.17
C PHE A 83 -2.84 5.20 -9.06
N VAL A 84 -1.59 5.06 -8.62
CA VAL A 84 -0.95 3.77 -8.36
C VAL A 84 -0.83 3.54 -6.86
N PHE A 85 -1.35 2.40 -6.39
CA PHE A 85 -1.18 1.92 -5.03
C PHE A 85 -0.47 0.57 -5.11
N HIS A 86 0.83 0.57 -4.87
CA HIS A 86 1.66 -0.63 -4.90
C HIS A 86 1.87 -1.13 -3.47
N PHE A 87 1.39 -2.34 -3.18
CA PHE A 87 1.42 -2.90 -1.84
C PHE A 87 1.99 -4.32 -1.83
N PRO A 88 3.31 -4.48 -1.98
CA PRO A 88 3.99 -5.77 -1.99
C PRO A 88 4.17 -6.31 -0.57
N ALA A 89 3.07 -6.60 0.12
CA ALA A 89 3.07 -7.01 1.52
C ALA A 89 3.06 -8.54 1.66
N PHE A 90 3.98 -9.06 2.45
CA PHE A 90 4.09 -10.50 2.75
C PHE A 90 3.06 -10.99 3.78
N TYR A 91 2.45 -10.11 4.57
CA TYR A 91 1.51 -10.45 5.65
C TYR A 91 0.04 -10.34 5.25
N THR A 92 -0.23 -9.97 4.04
CA THR A 92 -1.57 -9.88 3.45
C THR A 92 -1.50 -10.25 1.97
N ILE A 93 -2.60 -10.07 1.24
CA ILE A 93 -2.63 -10.32 -0.20
C ILE A 93 -1.88 -9.21 -0.92
N PRO A 94 -0.76 -9.52 -1.58
CA PRO A 94 0.06 -8.53 -2.25
C PRO A 94 -0.60 -8.11 -3.57
N ILE A 95 -1.11 -6.89 -3.61
CA ILE A 95 -1.83 -6.36 -4.77
C ILE A 95 -1.29 -4.98 -5.12
N THR A 96 -1.13 -4.73 -6.41
CA THR A 96 -1.03 -3.38 -6.97
C THR A 96 -2.37 -3.00 -7.59
N SER A 97 -2.89 -1.82 -7.26
CA SER A 97 -4.00 -1.23 -7.99
C SER A 97 -3.56 0.02 -8.75
N TYR A 98 -4.10 0.17 -9.95
CA TYR A 98 -3.85 1.30 -10.83
C TYR A 98 -5.16 1.82 -11.38
N ARG A 99 -5.49 3.07 -11.05
CA ARG A 99 -6.67 3.76 -11.57
C ARG A 99 -6.26 4.81 -12.59
N ASP A 100 -6.84 4.73 -13.79
CA ASP A 100 -6.70 5.71 -14.86
C ASP A 100 -8.10 6.09 -15.36
N GLY A 101 -8.54 7.31 -15.06
CA GLY A 101 -9.91 7.75 -15.32
C GLY A 101 -10.95 6.90 -14.59
N ASP A 102 -11.86 6.32 -15.35
CA ASP A 102 -12.96 5.49 -14.84
C ASP A 102 -12.55 4.05 -14.55
N PHE A 103 -11.42 3.60 -15.09
CA PHE A 103 -10.99 2.22 -14.99
C PHE A 103 -9.96 2.03 -13.87
N LYS A 104 -10.07 0.87 -13.22
CA LYS A 104 -9.12 0.40 -12.21
C LYS A 104 -8.66 -1.01 -12.55
N LEU A 105 -7.35 -1.16 -12.71
CA LEU A 105 -6.67 -2.43 -12.84
C LEU A 105 -6.18 -2.86 -11.46
N MET A 106 -6.41 -4.11 -11.10
CA MET A 106 -5.81 -4.74 -9.93
C MET A 106 -4.92 -5.89 -10.40
N ARG A 107 -3.69 -5.98 -9.87
CA ARG A 107 -2.76 -7.07 -10.15
C ARG A 107 -2.37 -7.77 -8.87
N HIS A 108 -2.55 -9.08 -8.85
CA HIS A 108 -2.02 -9.94 -7.81
C HIS A 108 -0.52 -10.16 -8.05
N LEU A 109 0.32 -9.78 -7.08
CA LEU A 109 1.76 -9.73 -7.32
C LEU A 109 2.45 -11.10 -7.32
N ASN A 110 1.87 -12.12 -6.62
CA ASN A 110 2.43 -13.47 -6.65
C ASN A 110 2.11 -14.21 -7.95
N THR A 111 0.90 -14.03 -8.50
CA THR A 111 0.43 -14.81 -9.66
C THR A 111 0.49 -14.04 -10.97
N GLY A 112 0.61 -12.70 -10.91
CA GLY A 112 0.49 -11.83 -12.07
C GLY A 112 -0.94 -11.69 -12.61
N GLU A 113 -1.93 -12.38 -12.02
CA GLU A 113 -3.33 -12.29 -12.44
C GLU A 113 -3.84 -10.86 -12.30
N THR A 114 -4.65 -10.43 -13.27
CA THR A 114 -5.20 -9.07 -13.30
C THR A 114 -6.71 -9.06 -13.40
N LYS A 115 -7.34 -8.14 -12.67
CA LYS A 115 -8.77 -7.81 -12.77
C LYS A 115 -8.93 -6.36 -13.22
N LEU A 116 -10.01 -6.08 -13.96
CA LEU A 116 -10.33 -4.75 -14.47
C LEU A 116 -11.75 -4.36 -14.08
N PHE A 117 -11.91 -3.17 -13.51
CA PHE A 117 -13.21 -2.64 -13.10
C PHE A 117 -13.44 -1.25 -13.68
N ASN A 118 -14.69 -0.89 -13.96
CA ASN A 118 -15.09 0.49 -14.21
C ASN A 118 -15.65 1.07 -12.90
N VAL A 119 -14.79 1.69 -12.10
CA VAL A 119 -15.14 2.17 -10.76
C VAL A 119 -16.03 3.42 -10.75
N ALA A 120 -16.25 4.06 -11.90
CA ALA A 120 -17.23 5.12 -12.04
C ALA A 120 -18.67 4.57 -12.13
N LYS A 121 -18.84 3.39 -12.71
CA LYS A 121 -20.15 2.72 -12.87
C LYS A 121 -20.39 1.61 -11.86
N ASP A 122 -19.33 0.97 -11.40
CA ASP A 122 -19.31 -0.15 -10.45
C ASP A 122 -18.30 0.13 -9.33
N MET A 123 -18.67 1.04 -8.43
CA MET A 123 -17.86 1.40 -7.27
C MET A 123 -17.66 0.21 -6.31
N GLY A 124 -18.53 -0.80 -6.38
CA GLY A 124 -18.45 -2.03 -5.61
C GLY A 124 -17.46 -3.05 -6.16
N GLU A 125 -16.88 -2.81 -7.36
CA GLU A 125 -15.92 -3.71 -8.01
C GLU A 125 -16.44 -5.15 -8.14
N THR A 126 -17.72 -5.28 -8.51
CA THR A 126 -18.45 -6.55 -8.57
C THR A 126 -18.36 -7.21 -9.96
N ASN A 127 -18.09 -6.43 -11.01
CA ASN A 127 -18.06 -6.89 -12.39
C ASN A 127 -16.63 -6.80 -12.96
N ASP A 128 -15.93 -7.91 -13.03
CA ASP A 128 -14.60 -8.00 -13.65
C ASP A 128 -14.68 -7.95 -15.17
N LEU A 129 -14.20 -6.87 -15.75
CA LEU A 129 -14.17 -6.59 -17.18
C LEU A 129 -12.90 -7.11 -17.89
N SER A 130 -12.02 -7.82 -17.19
CA SER A 130 -10.72 -8.24 -17.73
C SER A 130 -10.81 -9.11 -18.98
N LYS A 131 -11.90 -9.88 -19.13
CA LYS A 131 -12.17 -10.71 -20.31
C LYS A 131 -12.95 -9.98 -21.41
N SER A 132 -13.86 -9.07 -21.03
CA SER A 132 -14.71 -8.34 -21.98
C SER A 132 -14.04 -7.10 -22.58
N MET A 133 -13.01 -6.55 -21.92
CA MET A 133 -12.26 -5.36 -22.35
C MET A 133 -10.74 -5.61 -22.40
N PRO A 134 -10.26 -6.56 -23.20
CA PRO A 134 -8.85 -7.00 -23.20
C PRO A 134 -7.90 -5.88 -23.65
N GLU A 135 -8.31 -5.00 -24.54
CA GLU A 135 -7.49 -3.90 -25.04
C GLU A 135 -7.22 -2.84 -23.96
N ILE A 136 -8.26 -2.46 -23.21
CA ILE A 136 -8.14 -1.52 -22.08
C ILE A 136 -7.24 -2.13 -21.02
N LYS A 137 -7.46 -3.40 -20.66
CA LYS A 137 -6.62 -4.13 -19.73
C LYS A 137 -5.16 -4.11 -20.18
N ALA A 138 -4.88 -4.48 -21.41
CA ALA A 138 -3.50 -4.52 -21.95
C ALA A 138 -2.84 -3.14 -21.94
N SER A 139 -3.58 -2.09 -22.27
CA SER A 139 -3.08 -0.72 -22.20
C SER A 139 -2.72 -0.30 -20.78
N MET A 140 -3.60 -0.60 -19.81
CA MET A 140 -3.36 -0.28 -18.39
C MET A 140 -2.21 -1.09 -17.81
N VAL A 141 -2.07 -2.36 -18.18
CA VAL A 141 -0.93 -3.20 -17.80
C VAL A 141 0.38 -2.58 -18.26
N ARG A 142 0.50 -2.18 -19.54
CA ARG A 142 1.71 -1.54 -20.07
C ARG A 142 2.04 -0.24 -19.33
N LYS A 143 1.05 0.61 -19.05
CA LYS A 143 1.26 1.87 -18.31
C LYS A 143 1.74 1.61 -16.88
N LEU A 144 1.13 0.64 -16.21
CA LEU A 144 1.51 0.25 -14.85
C LEU A 144 2.94 -0.29 -14.83
N ASP A 145 3.31 -1.18 -15.74
CA ASP A 145 4.67 -1.77 -15.84
C ASP A 145 5.72 -0.69 -16.07
N ALA A 146 5.44 0.24 -16.98
CA ALA A 146 6.33 1.37 -17.25
C ALA A 146 6.53 2.25 -16.01
N TYR A 147 5.45 2.53 -15.26
CA TYR A 147 5.53 3.30 -14.03
C TYR A 147 6.31 2.58 -12.93
N LEU A 148 5.97 1.32 -12.63
CA LEU A 148 6.67 0.53 -11.60
C LEU A 148 8.16 0.41 -11.90
N LYS A 149 8.53 0.20 -13.17
CA LYS A 149 9.93 0.21 -13.59
C LYS A 149 10.60 1.56 -13.38
N LYS A 150 9.91 2.66 -13.76
CA LYS A 150 10.44 4.04 -13.62
C LYS A 150 10.76 4.38 -12.16
N VAL A 151 9.92 3.95 -11.22
CA VAL A 151 10.09 4.27 -9.79
C VAL A 151 10.92 3.23 -9.03
N GLY A 152 11.43 2.18 -9.70
CA GLY A 152 12.17 1.10 -9.03
C GLY A 152 11.32 0.40 -7.97
N ALA A 153 10.05 0.13 -8.29
CA ALA A 153 9.13 -0.50 -7.34
C ALA A 153 9.59 -1.91 -6.98
N TRP A 154 9.55 -2.25 -5.70
CA TRP A 154 9.95 -3.58 -5.22
C TRP A 154 9.06 -4.67 -5.80
N THR A 155 9.68 -5.75 -6.23
CA THR A 155 8.99 -6.98 -6.62
C THR A 155 8.63 -7.81 -5.39
N MET A 156 7.70 -8.74 -5.54
CA MET A 156 7.41 -9.68 -4.44
C MET A 156 8.59 -10.61 -4.15
N GLU A 157 9.40 -10.93 -5.13
CA GLU A 157 10.60 -11.75 -4.92
C GLU A 157 11.59 -11.04 -4.00
N GLU A 158 11.93 -9.80 -4.30
CA GLU A 158 12.80 -8.96 -3.44
C GLU A 158 12.24 -8.80 -2.02
N VAL A 159 10.93 -8.59 -1.89
CA VAL A 159 10.26 -8.47 -0.58
C VAL A 159 10.35 -9.77 0.21
N TYR A 160 10.09 -10.91 -0.42
CA TYR A 160 10.17 -12.21 0.26
C TYR A 160 11.61 -12.56 0.64
N GLU A 161 12.56 -12.37 -0.26
CA GLU A 161 13.99 -12.65 0.01
C GLU A 161 14.49 -11.81 1.18
N THR A 162 14.32 -10.48 1.11
CA THR A 162 14.72 -9.57 2.20
C THR A 162 14.08 -9.98 3.53
N ARG A 163 12.78 -10.29 3.51
CA ARG A 163 12.06 -10.63 4.75
C ARG A 163 12.45 -11.98 5.32
N LEU A 164 12.69 -12.96 4.50
CA LEU A 164 13.16 -14.28 4.95
C LEU A 164 14.55 -14.19 5.56
N GLU A 165 15.48 -13.49 4.91
CA GLU A 165 16.81 -13.23 5.47
C GLU A 165 16.79 -12.51 6.83
N GLU A 166 15.95 -11.48 6.97
CA GLU A 166 15.76 -10.80 8.25
C GLU A 166 15.26 -11.74 9.35
N LEU A 167 14.24 -12.56 9.00
CA LEU A 167 13.67 -13.51 9.95
C LEU A 167 14.66 -14.60 10.36
N GLU A 168 15.47 -15.10 9.44
CA GLU A 168 16.54 -16.05 9.72
C GLU A 168 17.57 -15.47 10.70
N LYS A 169 18.00 -14.22 10.47
CA LYS A 169 18.91 -13.50 11.37
C LYS A 169 18.32 -13.33 12.77
N TRP A 170 17.03 -12.96 12.86
CA TRP A 170 16.32 -12.82 14.14
C TRP A 170 16.18 -14.16 14.87
N ILE A 171 15.84 -15.22 14.15
CA ILE A 171 15.71 -16.59 14.70
C ILE A 171 17.05 -17.06 15.24
N ALA A 172 18.13 -16.90 14.48
CA ALA A 172 19.49 -17.24 14.94
C ALA A 172 19.87 -16.47 16.20
N LYS A 173 19.64 -15.14 16.21
CA LYS A 173 19.89 -14.29 17.37
C LYS A 173 19.14 -14.76 18.62
N HIS A 174 17.88 -15.15 18.50
CA HIS A 174 17.10 -15.64 19.64
C HIS A 174 17.63 -16.99 20.16
N HIS A 175 18.15 -17.86 19.31
CA HIS A 175 18.80 -19.09 19.76
C HIS A 175 20.07 -18.80 20.57
N GLU A 176 20.89 -17.84 20.14
CA GLU A 176 22.06 -17.37 20.89
C GLU A 176 21.67 -16.78 22.25
N ASP A 177 20.69 -15.88 22.29
CA ASP A 177 20.21 -15.25 23.51
C ASP A 177 19.66 -16.29 24.52
N ILE A 178 18.92 -17.28 24.04
CA ILE A 178 18.39 -18.39 24.86
C ILE A 178 19.54 -19.21 25.45
N ALA A 179 20.56 -19.51 24.65
CA ALA A 179 21.72 -20.25 25.11
C ALA A 179 22.50 -19.47 26.19
N GLU A 180 22.66 -18.15 26.00
CA GLU A 180 23.33 -17.28 26.94
C GLU A 180 22.56 -17.17 28.27
N PHE A 181 21.24 -16.90 28.24
CA PHE A 181 20.43 -16.85 29.44
C PHE A 181 20.41 -18.20 30.20
N ASN A 182 20.41 -19.31 29.48
CA ASN A 182 20.47 -20.64 30.11
C ASN A 182 21.83 -20.85 30.82
N ARG A 183 22.97 -20.35 30.29
CA ARG A 183 24.26 -20.37 30.94
C ARG A 183 24.24 -19.54 32.23
N GLN A 184 23.78 -18.30 32.16
CA GLN A 184 23.67 -17.40 33.31
C GLN A 184 22.80 -17.98 34.44
N LEU A 185 21.69 -18.66 34.07
CA LEU A 185 20.80 -19.30 35.05
C LEU A 185 21.38 -20.60 35.66
N LYS A 186 22.35 -21.27 35.02
CA LYS A 186 23.13 -22.35 35.66
C LYS A 186 23.97 -21.83 36.79
N ASP A 187 24.61 -20.65 36.60
CA ASP A 187 25.47 -20.03 37.60
C ASP A 187 24.65 -19.34 38.71
N ASN A 188 23.52 -18.72 38.35
CA ASN A 188 22.61 -18.07 39.30
C ASN A 188 21.12 -18.33 38.93
N PRO A 189 20.55 -19.45 39.43
CA PRO A 189 19.15 -19.83 39.07
C PRO A 189 18.09 -18.83 39.53
N LYS A 190 18.39 -17.94 40.50
CA LYS A 190 17.44 -16.93 41.00
C LYS A 190 17.55 -15.56 40.33
N ASP A 191 18.41 -15.41 39.31
CA ASP A 191 18.54 -14.14 38.59
C ASP A 191 17.28 -13.81 37.82
N LYS A 192 16.50 -12.89 38.36
CA LYS A 192 15.22 -12.44 37.78
C LYS A 192 15.40 -11.82 36.39
N LYS A 193 16.54 -11.15 36.15
CA LYS A 193 16.82 -10.51 34.85
C LYS A 193 17.02 -11.57 33.77
N SER A 194 17.83 -12.57 34.03
CA SER A 194 18.06 -13.69 33.12
C SER A 194 16.80 -14.54 32.92
N GLN A 195 15.99 -14.78 33.98
CA GLN A 195 14.70 -15.45 33.85
C GLN A 195 13.74 -14.70 32.93
N SER A 196 13.62 -13.37 33.10
CA SER A 196 12.76 -12.51 32.26
C SER A 196 13.30 -12.45 30.82
N GLY A 197 14.61 -12.32 30.62
CA GLY A 197 15.26 -12.34 29.33
C GLY A 197 15.03 -13.64 28.57
N LEU A 198 15.20 -14.77 29.23
CA LEU A 198 14.97 -16.10 28.66
C LEU A 198 13.51 -16.27 28.17
N ARG A 199 12.55 -15.85 29.01
CA ARG A 199 11.13 -15.91 28.65
C ARG A 199 10.87 -15.08 27.39
N LYS A 200 11.32 -13.82 27.38
CA LYS A 200 11.15 -12.93 26.23
C LYS A 200 11.78 -13.50 24.95
N ALA A 201 13.02 -14.00 25.04
CA ALA A 201 13.70 -14.57 23.88
C ALA A 201 12.96 -15.79 23.30
N LYS A 202 12.39 -16.66 24.17
CA LYS A 202 11.56 -17.79 23.74
C LYS A 202 10.27 -17.34 23.05
N ASP A 203 9.57 -16.35 23.62
CA ASP A 203 8.33 -15.83 23.06
C ASP A 203 8.58 -15.16 21.70
N ASP A 204 9.67 -14.41 21.58
CA ASP A 204 10.07 -13.76 20.33
C ASP A 204 10.51 -14.78 19.27
N LEU A 205 11.22 -15.85 19.66
CA LEU A 205 11.57 -16.96 18.76
C LEU A 205 10.32 -17.60 18.14
N VAL A 206 9.36 -17.99 18.99
CA VAL A 206 8.09 -18.59 18.52
C VAL A 206 7.37 -17.66 17.57
N ARG A 207 7.30 -16.36 17.88
CA ARG A 207 6.68 -15.36 17.03
C ARG A 207 7.37 -15.27 15.65
N HIS A 208 8.71 -15.20 15.60
CA HIS A 208 9.45 -15.08 14.34
C HIS A 208 9.42 -16.37 13.52
N GLN A 209 9.46 -17.53 14.14
CA GLN A 209 9.28 -18.83 13.45
C GLN A 209 7.88 -18.94 12.83
N ARG A 210 6.84 -18.50 13.55
CA ARG A 210 5.48 -18.44 13.00
C ARG A 210 5.41 -17.50 11.79
N THR A 211 6.00 -16.31 11.90
CA THR A 211 6.04 -15.34 10.80
C THR A 211 6.80 -15.89 9.60
N PHE A 212 7.94 -16.54 9.81
CA PHE A 212 8.72 -17.18 8.75
C PHE A 212 7.87 -18.19 7.97
N ARG A 213 7.15 -19.07 8.67
CA ARG A 213 6.23 -20.03 8.05
C ARG A 213 5.14 -19.32 7.25
N GLN A 214 4.50 -18.30 7.80
CA GLN A 214 3.47 -17.52 7.10
C GLN A 214 4.00 -16.85 5.83
N VAL A 215 5.21 -16.27 5.87
CA VAL A 215 5.84 -15.66 4.70
C VAL A 215 6.10 -16.70 3.62
N THR A 216 6.61 -17.87 3.98
CA THR A 216 6.86 -18.98 3.06
C THR A 216 5.56 -19.50 2.42
N GLU A 217 4.50 -19.66 3.22
CA GLU A 217 3.18 -20.06 2.73
C GLU A 217 2.54 -19.02 1.81
N ASN A 218 2.68 -17.73 2.14
CA ASN A 218 2.12 -16.64 1.33
C ASN A 218 2.83 -16.45 -0.01
N LYS A 219 4.11 -16.81 -0.13
CA LYS A 219 4.86 -16.74 -1.39
C LYS A 219 4.18 -17.50 -2.52
N THR A 220 3.46 -18.58 -2.20
CA THR A 220 2.75 -19.44 -3.16
C THR A 220 1.24 -19.19 -3.22
N SER A 221 0.72 -18.23 -2.47
CA SER A 221 -0.72 -18.00 -2.37
C SER A 221 -1.27 -17.25 -3.59
N ASP A 222 -2.38 -17.75 -4.13
CA ASP A 222 -3.16 -17.15 -5.22
C ASP A 222 -4.45 -16.45 -4.74
N ARG A 223 -4.62 -16.28 -3.43
CA ARG A 223 -5.83 -15.70 -2.84
C ARG A 223 -6.02 -14.25 -3.24
N TRP A 224 -7.27 -13.86 -3.49
CA TRP A 224 -7.69 -12.48 -3.75
C TRP A 224 -8.37 -11.78 -2.55
N PHE A 225 -8.76 -12.54 -1.52
CA PHE A 225 -9.54 -12.08 -0.35
C PHE A 225 -9.00 -12.65 0.96
#